data_a2ce2c0a2286433b3338922b9e581ea7
#
_entry.id   a2ce2c0a2286433b3338922b9e581ea7
#
_cell.length_a   1.000
_cell.length_b   1.000
_cell.length_c   1.000
_cell.angle_alpha   90.00
_cell.angle_beta   90.00
_cell.angle_gamma   90.00
#
_symmetry.space_group_name_H-M   'P 1'
#
loop_
_entity.id
_entity.type
_entity.pdbx_description
1 polymer ?
#
loop_
_entity_poly.entity_id
_entity_poly.type
_entity_poly.pdbx_seq_one_letter_code
_entity_poly.pdbx_strand_id
1 'polypeptide(L)'
;LLNELKFGIVEANRRLEAEPDDLLTDKDGLNLRDYQIRAVKAAERAVIDGRRTALVAMATGTGKTRTALAMIYRFLKTDRFRRILFLVDRDSLGEQAEDAFKDVKIDQLLALDQIYEVKGLDSAEINPETRVSIATVQSMVKRVLCSVDGERKPAVSDFDLVIVDEAHRGYTLDKEM
;
A
#
# COMPACT_ATOMS: atom_id res chain seq x y z
N LEU A 1 2.41 25.89 -9.35
CA LEU A 1 2.77 24.46 -9.16
C LEU A 1 2.89 24.08 -7.68
N LEU A 2 3.78 24.71 -6.87
CA LEU A 2 3.96 24.37 -5.45
C LEU A 2 2.71 24.65 -4.60
N ASN A 3 2.01 25.74 -4.85
CA ASN A 3 0.78 26.09 -4.15
C ASN A 3 -0.38 25.16 -4.55
N GLU A 4 -0.46 24.74 -5.80
CA GLU A 4 -1.45 23.77 -6.28
C GLU A 4 -1.23 22.39 -5.65
N LEU A 5 0.04 21.94 -5.56
CA LEU A 5 0.39 20.69 -4.87
C LEU A 5 0.01 20.73 -3.40
N LYS A 6 0.30 21.84 -2.70
CA LYS A 6 -0.10 22.01 -1.30
C LYS A 6 -1.61 22.02 -1.12
N PHE A 7 -2.34 22.70 -2.00
CA PHE A 7 -3.80 22.72 -1.99
C PHE A 7 -4.38 21.33 -2.21
N GLY A 8 -3.83 20.57 -3.16
CA GLY A 8 -4.23 19.18 -3.43
C GLY A 8 -4.04 18.28 -2.21
N ILE A 9 -2.93 18.41 -1.48
CA ILE A 9 -2.69 17.64 -0.25
C ILE A 9 -3.67 18.00 0.85
N VAL A 10 -3.95 19.27 1.05
CA VAL A 10 -4.91 19.72 2.07
C VAL A 10 -6.32 19.19 1.77
N GLU A 11 -6.74 19.26 0.52
CA GLU A 11 -8.05 18.74 0.10
C GLU A 11 -8.12 17.21 0.22
N ALA A 12 -7.06 16.49 -0.12
CA ALA A 12 -6.98 15.03 0.06
C ALA A 12 -7.00 14.64 1.55
N ASN A 13 -6.31 15.39 2.42
CA ASN A 13 -6.39 15.19 3.86
C ASN A 13 -7.82 15.40 4.38
N ARG A 14 -8.51 16.45 3.93
CA ARG A 14 -9.90 16.72 4.29
C ARG A 14 -10.84 15.58 3.87
N ARG A 15 -10.66 15.06 2.65
CA ARG A 15 -11.41 13.88 2.17
C ARG A 15 -11.13 12.65 3.01
N LEU A 16 -9.87 12.43 3.39
CA LEU A 16 -9.48 11.29 4.22
C LEU A 16 -10.08 11.36 5.63
N GLU A 17 -10.13 12.56 6.24
CA GLU A 17 -10.78 12.76 7.53
C GLU A 17 -12.30 12.54 7.47
N ALA A 18 -12.92 12.94 6.36
CA ALA A 18 -14.36 12.83 6.15
C ALA A 18 -14.81 11.45 5.63
N GLU A 19 -13.86 10.58 5.23
CA GLU A 19 -14.18 9.28 4.66
C GLU A 19 -14.87 8.38 5.71
N PRO A 20 -16.10 7.90 5.44
CA PRO A 20 -16.86 7.06 6.36
C PRO A 20 -16.13 5.77 6.70
N ASP A 21 -16.42 5.23 7.90
CA ASP A 21 -15.83 3.98 8.37
C ASP A 21 -16.72 2.75 8.06
N ASP A 22 -17.85 2.95 7.39
CA ASP A 22 -18.83 1.90 7.09
C ASP A 22 -18.18 0.71 6.39
N LEU A 23 -17.34 0.97 5.39
CA LEU A 23 -16.62 -0.08 4.67
C LEU A 23 -15.67 -0.88 5.56
N LEU A 24 -15.07 -0.25 6.58
CA LEU A 24 -14.17 -0.92 7.51
C LEU A 24 -14.92 -1.89 8.41
N THR A 25 -16.17 -1.58 8.76
CA THR A 25 -17.00 -2.32 9.73
C THR A 25 -17.97 -3.28 9.08
N ASP A 26 -18.40 -3.02 7.84
CA ASP A 26 -19.41 -3.81 7.15
C ASP A 26 -18.93 -5.25 6.95
N LYS A 27 -19.88 -6.20 7.14
CA LYS A 27 -19.62 -7.63 6.93
C LYS A 27 -19.40 -7.98 5.46
N ASP A 28 -20.04 -7.23 4.58
CA ASP A 28 -19.87 -7.35 3.14
C ASP A 28 -18.69 -6.51 2.61
N GLY A 29 -18.07 -5.71 3.47
CA GLY A 29 -16.89 -4.91 3.22
C GLY A 29 -15.61 -5.56 3.75
N LEU A 30 -14.78 -4.76 4.40
CA LEU A 30 -13.52 -5.23 4.96
C LEU A 30 -13.69 -6.01 6.28
N ASN A 31 -14.81 -5.83 6.97
CA ASN A 31 -15.14 -6.51 8.23
C ASN A 31 -13.95 -6.52 9.21
N LEU A 32 -13.40 -5.34 9.46
CA LEU A 32 -12.23 -5.19 10.33
C LEU A 32 -12.65 -5.27 11.80
N ARG A 33 -11.78 -5.81 12.62
CA ARG A 33 -11.91 -5.76 14.07
C ARG A 33 -11.53 -4.38 14.60
N ASP A 34 -12.03 -4.00 15.77
CA ASP A 34 -11.81 -2.68 16.37
C ASP A 34 -10.34 -2.25 16.44
N TYR A 35 -9.43 -3.18 16.74
CA TYR A 35 -8.01 -2.86 16.82
C TYR A 35 -7.39 -2.60 15.43
N GLN A 36 -7.91 -3.23 14.37
CA GLN A 36 -7.48 -2.97 12.99
C GLN A 36 -7.99 -1.61 12.54
N ILE A 37 -9.24 -1.26 12.85
CA ILE A 37 -9.81 0.06 12.58
C ILE A 37 -8.99 1.14 13.28
N ARG A 38 -8.68 0.94 14.56
CA ARG A 38 -7.80 1.88 15.29
C ARG A 38 -6.42 2.02 14.64
N ALA A 39 -5.85 0.93 14.12
CA ALA A 39 -4.56 0.99 13.42
C ALA A 39 -4.65 1.79 12.11
N VAL A 40 -5.72 1.58 11.30
CA VAL A 40 -5.98 2.36 10.09
C VAL A 40 -6.11 3.84 10.42
N LYS A 41 -6.97 4.19 11.40
CA LYS A 41 -7.20 5.59 11.79
C LYS A 41 -5.94 6.26 12.36
N ALA A 42 -5.11 5.52 13.10
CA ALA A 42 -3.86 6.05 13.61
C ALA A 42 -2.84 6.33 12.47
N ALA A 43 -2.79 5.47 11.45
CA ALA A 43 -1.95 5.70 10.27
C ALA A 43 -2.45 6.90 9.45
N GLU A 44 -3.78 7.03 9.24
CA GLU A 44 -4.39 8.19 8.58
C GLU A 44 -4.03 9.49 9.32
N ARG A 45 -4.17 9.49 10.63
CA ARG A 45 -3.84 10.65 11.46
C ARG A 45 -2.37 11.03 11.34
N ALA A 46 -1.46 10.05 11.37
CA ALA A 46 -0.04 10.32 11.18
C ALA A 46 0.26 10.97 9.83
N VAL A 47 -0.42 10.52 8.76
CA VAL A 47 -0.30 11.10 7.42
C VAL A 47 -0.83 12.54 7.37
N ILE A 48 -2.00 12.80 7.97
CA ILE A 48 -2.62 14.13 8.05
C ILE A 48 -1.73 15.09 8.83
N ASP A 49 -1.13 14.64 9.93
CA ASP A 49 -0.19 15.40 10.75
C ASP A 49 1.17 15.64 10.04
N GLY A 50 1.34 15.17 8.79
CA GLY A 50 2.54 15.36 7.98
C GLY A 50 3.72 14.48 8.37
N ARG A 51 3.49 13.41 9.12
CA ARG A 51 4.55 12.44 9.45
C ARG A 51 4.96 11.66 8.20
N ARG A 52 6.25 11.56 7.98
CA ARG A 52 6.81 10.86 6.81
C ARG A 52 6.95 9.36 7.02
N THR A 53 6.96 8.90 8.25
CA THR A 53 7.09 7.49 8.63
C THR A 53 6.13 7.17 9.77
N ALA A 54 5.54 5.98 9.72
CA ALA A 54 4.71 5.44 10.79
C ALA A 54 5.00 3.95 10.94
N LEU A 55 4.99 3.45 12.17
CA LEU A 55 5.11 2.04 12.48
C LEU A 55 3.78 1.53 13.05
N VAL A 56 3.22 0.51 12.42
CA VAL A 56 2.02 -0.19 12.88
C VAL A 56 2.43 -1.54 13.44
N ALA A 57 2.46 -1.67 14.77
CA ALA A 57 2.81 -2.91 15.44
C ALA A 57 1.57 -3.79 15.63
N MET A 58 1.57 -4.95 14.97
CA MET A 58 0.48 -5.94 15.05
C MET A 58 1.08 -7.35 15.20
N ALA A 59 0.46 -8.18 16.06
CA ALA A 59 0.90 -9.56 16.25
C ALA A 59 0.65 -10.42 14.99
N THR A 60 1.37 -11.53 14.87
CA THR A 60 1.13 -12.52 13.80
C THR A 60 -0.29 -13.08 13.89
N GLY A 61 -0.94 -13.29 12.75
CA GLY A 61 -2.32 -13.81 12.69
C GLY A 61 -3.42 -12.80 13.02
N THR A 62 -3.08 -11.53 13.26
CA THR A 62 -4.08 -10.48 13.57
C THR A 62 -4.63 -9.77 12.34
N GLY A 63 -4.28 -10.24 11.13
CA GLY A 63 -4.79 -9.67 9.87
C GLY A 63 -4.04 -8.40 9.43
N LYS A 64 -2.72 -8.36 9.57
CA LYS A 64 -1.86 -7.26 9.10
C LYS A 64 -2.12 -6.90 7.65
N THR A 65 -2.13 -7.90 6.75
CA THR A 65 -2.38 -7.71 5.31
C THR A 65 -3.73 -7.04 5.07
N ARG A 66 -4.80 -7.51 5.74
CA ARG A 66 -6.14 -6.92 5.61
C ARG A 66 -6.18 -5.46 6.10
N THR A 67 -5.46 -5.16 7.17
CA THR A 67 -5.30 -3.79 7.68
C THR A 67 -4.55 -2.91 6.67
N ALA A 68 -3.48 -3.43 6.07
CA ALA A 68 -2.73 -2.72 5.02
C ALA A 68 -3.60 -2.45 3.78
N LEU A 69 -4.41 -3.43 3.34
CA LEU A 69 -5.36 -3.26 2.24
C LEU A 69 -6.38 -2.15 2.52
N ALA A 70 -6.89 -2.09 3.76
CA ALA A 70 -7.80 -1.02 4.16
C ALA A 70 -7.15 0.37 4.06
N MET A 71 -5.90 0.49 4.51
CA MET A 71 -5.14 1.75 4.37
C MET A 71 -4.93 2.11 2.90
N ILE A 72 -4.48 1.16 2.07
CA ILE A 72 -4.25 1.35 0.64
C ILE A 72 -5.52 1.87 -0.03
N TYR A 73 -6.65 1.17 0.17
CA TYR A 73 -7.92 1.56 -0.42
C TYR A 73 -8.32 2.99 -0.03
N ARG A 74 -8.30 3.32 1.26
CA ARG A 74 -8.72 4.65 1.75
C ARG A 74 -7.81 5.75 1.23
N PHE A 75 -6.51 5.51 1.16
CA PHE A 75 -5.55 6.47 0.61
C PHE A 75 -5.75 6.70 -0.90
N LEU A 76 -6.05 5.65 -1.67
CA LEU A 76 -6.34 5.76 -3.10
C LEU A 76 -7.69 6.43 -3.35
N LYS A 77 -8.74 6.05 -2.62
CA LYS A 77 -10.10 6.60 -2.75
C LYS A 77 -10.13 8.11 -2.50
N THR A 78 -9.34 8.58 -1.57
CA THR A 78 -9.27 9.99 -1.20
C THR A 78 -8.24 10.79 -2.00
N ASP A 79 -7.56 10.15 -2.96
CA ASP A 79 -6.42 10.70 -3.71
C ASP A 79 -5.27 11.22 -2.82
N ARG A 80 -5.18 10.70 -1.57
CA ARG A 80 -4.09 11.11 -0.69
C ARG A 80 -2.75 10.62 -1.18
N PHE A 81 -2.73 9.41 -1.72
CA PHE A 81 -1.62 8.84 -2.48
C PHE A 81 -2.16 8.24 -3.77
N ARG A 82 -1.39 8.34 -4.84
CA ARG A 82 -1.80 7.88 -6.18
C ARG A 82 -1.09 6.62 -6.59
N ARG A 83 0.15 6.42 -6.12
CA ARG A 83 1.01 5.29 -6.50
C ARG A 83 1.64 4.72 -5.24
N ILE A 84 1.19 3.53 -4.90
CA ILE A 84 1.56 2.84 -3.66
C ILE A 84 2.40 1.62 -3.99
N LEU A 85 3.54 1.48 -3.34
CA LEU A 85 4.35 0.26 -3.35
C LEU A 85 4.09 -0.53 -2.07
N PHE A 86 3.63 -1.77 -2.22
CA PHE A 86 3.47 -2.71 -1.12
C PHE A 86 4.58 -3.75 -1.17
N LEU A 87 5.52 -3.67 -0.24
CA LEU A 87 6.64 -4.59 -0.11
C LEU A 87 6.30 -5.72 0.85
N VAL A 88 6.47 -6.95 0.38
CA VAL A 88 6.26 -8.18 1.14
C VAL A 88 7.58 -8.95 1.31
N ASP A 89 7.66 -9.81 2.33
CA ASP A 89 8.92 -10.48 2.69
C ASP A 89 9.28 -11.62 1.72
N ARG A 90 8.30 -12.40 1.26
CA ARG A 90 8.54 -13.60 0.43
C ARG A 90 7.52 -13.72 -0.69
N ASP A 91 7.90 -14.44 -1.75
CA ASP A 91 7.04 -14.65 -2.91
C ASP A 91 5.69 -15.29 -2.54
N SER A 92 5.69 -16.30 -1.66
CA SER A 92 4.44 -16.91 -1.17
C SER A 92 3.52 -15.93 -0.41
N LEU A 93 4.09 -14.91 0.25
CA LEU A 93 3.32 -13.85 0.89
C LEU A 93 2.86 -12.80 -0.12
N GLY A 94 3.62 -12.61 -1.19
CA GLY A 94 3.23 -11.77 -2.31
C GLY A 94 2.01 -12.32 -3.04
N GLU A 95 2.01 -13.62 -3.37
CA GLU A 95 0.84 -14.30 -3.94
C GLU A 95 -0.38 -14.19 -3.02
N GLN A 96 -0.23 -14.42 -1.72
CA GLN A 96 -1.29 -14.24 -0.74
C GLN A 96 -1.78 -12.78 -0.66
N ALA A 97 -0.90 -11.82 -0.82
CA ALA A 97 -1.29 -10.41 -0.86
C ALA A 97 -2.07 -10.11 -2.15
N GLU A 98 -1.62 -10.58 -3.31
CA GLU A 98 -2.33 -10.45 -4.58
C GLU A 98 -3.71 -11.09 -4.52
N ASP A 99 -3.80 -12.31 -3.97
CA ASP A 99 -5.08 -12.99 -3.77
C ASP A 99 -5.98 -12.20 -2.83
N ALA A 100 -5.43 -11.63 -1.76
CA ALA A 100 -6.20 -10.79 -0.86
C ALA A 100 -6.72 -9.51 -1.54
N PHE A 101 -5.97 -8.92 -2.50
CA PHE A 101 -6.47 -7.81 -3.33
C PHE A 101 -7.63 -8.22 -4.23
N LYS A 102 -7.62 -9.47 -4.73
CA LYS A 102 -8.69 -10.02 -5.58
C LYS A 102 -9.91 -10.44 -4.76
N ASP A 103 -9.68 -10.99 -3.57
CA ASP A 103 -10.74 -11.57 -2.74
C ASP A 103 -11.47 -10.55 -1.87
N VAL A 104 -10.77 -9.48 -1.46
CA VAL A 104 -11.38 -8.42 -0.65
C VAL A 104 -12.30 -7.58 -1.54
N LYS A 105 -13.60 -7.83 -1.42
CA LYS A 105 -14.63 -7.03 -2.08
C LYS A 105 -14.78 -5.70 -1.37
N ILE A 106 -14.66 -4.65 -2.13
CA ILE A 106 -14.72 -3.26 -1.67
C ILE A 106 -15.61 -2.49 -2.65
N ASP A 107 -16.30 -1.46 -2.18
CA ASP A 107 -17.14 -0.58 -3.01
C ASP A 107 -18.06 -1.36 -3.99
N GLN A 108 -19.29 -1.59 -3.61
CA GLN A 108 -20.30 -2.31 -4.39
C GLN A 108 -19.91 -3.78 -4.75
N LEU A 109 -19.11 -4.43 -3.89
CA LEU A 109 -18.66 -5.80 -4.06
C LEU A 109 -17.62 -6.02 -5.16
N LEU A 110 -16.96 -4.97 -5.63
CA LEU A 110 -15.81 -5.08 -6.52
C LEU A 110 -14.53 -5.32 -5.72
N ALA A 111 -13.66 -6.16 -6.23
CA ALA A 111 -12.33 -6.35 -5.66
C ALA A 111 -11.42 -5.13 -5.94
N LEU A 112 -10.39 -4.94 -5.12
CA LEU A 112 -9.51 -3.78 -5.24
C LEU A 112 -8.80 -3.71 -6.60
N ASP A 113 -8.43 -4.86 -7.15
CA ASP A 113 -7.80 -4.99 -8.46
C ASP A 113 -8.73 -4.65 -9.63
N GLN A 114 -10.05 -4.70 -9.41
CA GLN A 114 -11.07 -4.27 -10.38
C GLN A 114 -11.31 -2.76 -10.36
N ILE A 115 -10.97 -2.10 -9.24
CA ILE A 115 -11.16 -0.66 -9.07
C ILE A 115 -9.88 0.09 -9.46
N TYR A 116 -8.70 -0.47 -9.12
CA TYR A 116 -7.40 0.13 -9.38
C TYR A 116 -6.49 -0.85 -10.10
N GLU A 117 -5.62 -0.34 -10.96
CA GLU A 117 -4.60 -1.16 -11.58
C GLU A 117 -3.59 -1.63 -10.53
N VAL A 118 -3.57 -2.95 -10.29
CA VAL A 118 -2.66 -3.65 -9.38
C VAL A 118 -1.70 -4.49 -10.20
N LYS A 119 -0.40 -4.34 -9.99
CA LYS A 119 0.66 -5.13 -10.65
C LYS A 119 1.38 -5.96 -9.60
N GLY A 120 1.42 -7.26 -9.86
CA GLY A 120 2.10 -8.23 -9.02
C GLY A 120 3.60 -8.32 -9.22
N LEU A 121 4.19 -9.32 -8.57
CA LEU A 121 5.62 -9.55 -8.47
C LEU A 121 6.33 -9.72 -9.82
N ASP A 122 5.66 -10.34 -10.80
CA ASP A 122 6.23 -10.71 -12.09
C ASP A 122 6.18 -9.59 -13.15
N SER A 123 5.51 -8.48 -12.84
CA SER A 123 5.40 -7.37 -13.76
C SER A 123 6.75 -6.65 -13.90
N ALA A 124 7.39 -6.77 -15.06
CA ALA A 124 8.63 -6.07 -15.37
C ALA A 124 8.44 -4.56 -15.55
N GLU A 125 7.24 -4.12 -15.92
CA GLU A 125 6.95 -2.73 -16.24
C GLU A 125 6.26 -1.99 -15.09
N ILE A 126 6.85 -0.87 -14.67
CA ILE A 126 6.17 0.12 -13.83
C ILE A 126 5.47 1.07 -14.79
N ASN A 127 4.19 0.80 -15.04
CA ASN A 127 3.34 1.70 -15.81
C ASN A 127 2.99 2.92 -14.93
N PRO A 128 3.05 4.15 -15.47
CA PRO A 128 2.60 5.36 -14.76
C PRO A 128 1.15 5.29 -14.26
N GLU A 129 0.29 4.50 -14.91
CA GLU A 129 -1.11 4.31 -14.53
C GLU A 129 -1.29 3.30 -13.38
N THR A 130 -0.28 2.47 -13.09
CA THR A 130 -0.36 1.49 -12.00
C THR A 130 -0.50 2.18 -10.65
N ARG A 131 -1.59 1.90 -9.98
CA ARG A 131 -1.93 2.53 -8.69
C ARG A 131 -1.32 1.78 -7.50
N VAL A 132 -1.22 0.46 -7.60
CA VAL A 132 -0.61 -0.39 -6.56
C VAL A 132 0.38 -1.34 -7.21
N SER A 133 1.61 -1.31 -6.73
CA SER A 133 2.64 -2.28 -7.09
C SER A 133 2.94 -3.18 -5.90
N ILE A 134 2.89 -4.49 -6.10
CA ILE A 134 3.24 -5.48 -5.08
C ILE A 134 4.59 -6.08 -5.48
N ALA A 135 5.55 -6.09 -4.59
CA ALA A 135 6.87 -6.65 -4.83
C ALA A 135 7.48 -7.24 -3.56
N THR A 136 8.37 -8.22 -3.71
CA THR A 136 9.26 -8.58 -2.61
C THR A 136 10.40 -7.57 -2.51
N VAL A 137 10.97 -7.44 -1.31
CA VAL A 137 12.15 -6.58 -1.13
C VAL A 137 13.29 -7.05 -2.03
N GLN A 138 13.50 -8.36 -2.14
CA GLN A 138 14.53 -8.95 -2.98
C GLN A 138 14.31 -8.64 -4.47
N SER A 139 13.08 -8.78 -4.97
CA SER A 139 12.79 -8.44 -6.37
C SER A 139 12.99 -6.96 -6.66
N MET A 140 12.61 -6.09 -5.71
CA MET A 140 12.81 -4.66 -5.86
C MET A 140 14.29 -4.27 -5.83
N VAL A 141 15.07 -4.83 -4.90
CA VAL A 141 16.53 -4.64 -4.84
C VAL A 141 17.18 -5.09 -6.15
N LYS A 142 16.82 -6.28 -6.66
CA LYS A 142 17.33 -6.77 -7.94
C LYS A 142 17.02 -5.82 -9.10
N ARG A 143 15.80 -5.29 -9.18
CA ARG A 143 15.40 -4.34 -10.24
C ARG A 143 16.16 -3.02 -10.14
N VAL A 144 16.41 -2.52 -8.93
CA VAL A 144 17.13 -1.25 -8.73
C VAL A 144 18.63 -1.41 -9.03
N LEU A 145 19.25 -2.52 -8.59
CA LEU A 145 20.69 -2.72 -8.66
C LEU A 145 21.15 -3.48 -9.90
N CYS A 146 20.37 -4.46 -10.39
CA CYS A 146 20.78 -5.43 -11.41
C CYS A 146 19.95 -5.36 -12.69
N SER A 147 19.19 -4.29 -12.96
CA SER A 147 18.43 -4.18 -14.20
C SER A 147 19.35 -4.17 -15.42
N VAL A 148 18.90 -4.87 -16.47
CA VAL A 148 19.62 -4.98 -17.76
C VAL A 148 19.58 -3.62 -18.47
N ASP A 149 20.62 -3.32 -19.28
CA ASP A 149 20.67 -2.11 -20.10
C ASP A 149 19.44 -2.02 -21.01
N GLY A 150 18.71 -0.91 -20.89
CA GLY A 150 17.48 -0.65 -21.65
C GLY A 150 16.17 -0.82 -20.85
N GLU A 151 16.18 -1.43 -19.68
CA GLU A 151 15.02 -1.48 -18.79
C GLU A 151 14.93 -0.23 -17.89
N ARG A 152 13.73 0.30 -17.74
CA ARG A 152 13.49 1.42 -16.82
C ARG A 152 13.65 0.95 -15.37
N LYS A 153 14.65 1.52 -14.67
CA LYS A 153 14.84 1.29 -13.25
C LYS A 153 13.75 1.99 -12.43
N PRO A 154 13.18 1.32 -11.40
CA PRO A 154 12.32 1.98 -10.45
C PRO A 154 13.05 3.14 -9.77
N ALA A 155 12.42 4.31 -9.77
CA ALA A 155 12.92 5.47 -9.05
C ALA A 155 12.11 5.68 -7.76
N VAL A 156 12.72 6.27 -6.74
CA VAL A 156 12.00 6.63 -5.50
C VAL A 156 10.80 7.53 -5.79
N SER A 157 10.90 8.38 -6.82
CA SER A 157 9.82 9.27 -7.28
C SER A 157 8.67 8.55 -7.97
N ASP A 158 8.80 7.25 -8.26
CA ASP A 158 7.72 6.48 -8.88
C ASP A 158 6.61 6.13 -7.89
N PHE A 159 6.83 6.31 -6.60
CA PHE A 159 5.87 5.98 -5.55
C PHE A 159 5.66 7.13 -4.58
N ASP A 160 4.41 7.36 -4.20
CA ASP A 160 4.02 8.38 -3.22
C ASP A 160 4.02 7.81 -1.78
N LEU A 161 3.79 6.49 -1.66
CA LEU A 161 3.76 5.76 -0.40
C LEU A 161 4.42 4.39 -0.57
N VAL A 162 5.21 3.99 0.40
CA VAL A 162 5.73 2.62 0.52
C VAL A 162 5.19 2.01 1.82
N ILE A 163 4.54 0.86 1.70
CA ILE A 163 4.09 0.05 2.83
C ILE A 163 4.96 -1.20 2.86
N VAL A 164 5.57 -1.49 4.00
CA VAL A 164 6.47 -2.64 4.17
C VAL A 164 5.85 -3.60 5.17
N ASP A 165 5.51 -4.81 4.72
CA ASP A 165 5.09 -5.88 5.63
C ASP A 165 6.31 -6.53 6.29
N GLU A 166 6.12 -7.10 7.48
CA GLU A 166 7.16 -7.77 8.29
C GLU A 166 8.45 -6.93 8.47
N ALA A 167 8.34 -5.60 8.55
CA ALA A 167 9.46 -4.67 8.64
C ALA A 167 10.44 -4.95 9.81
N HIS A 168 10.01 -5.73 10.82
CA HIS A 168 10.84 -6.12 11.96
C HIS A 168 11.94 -7.12 11.61
N ARG A 169 11.85 -7.81 10.48
CA ARG A 169 12.87 -8.80 10.06
C ARG A 169 14.19 -8.19 9.66
N GLY A 170 14.26 -6.87 9.53
CA GLY A 170 15.46 -6.13 9.18
C GLY A 170 16.06 -6.65 7.87
N TYR A 171 15.83 -5.94 6.80
CA TYR A 171 16.44 -6.24 5.51
C TYR A 171 17.91 -5.80 5.54
N THR A 172 18.78 -6.66 6.08
CA THR A 172 20.23 -6.46 6.01
C THR A 172 20.73 -7.08 4.71
N LEU A 173 21.37 -6.27 3.88
CA LEU A 173 22.02 -6.70 2.63
C LEU A 173 23.13 -7.74 2.85
N ASP A 174 23.53 -8.00 4.10
CA ASP A 174 24.70 -8.80 4.45
C ASP A 174 24.45 -10.31 4.58
N LYS A 175 23.25 -10.82 4.27
CA LYS A 175 22.94 -12.25 4.46
C LYS A 175 22.75 -13.08 3.20
N GLU A 176 22.87 -12.51 1.99
CA GLU A 176 22.66 -13.24 0.74
C GLU A 176 23.65 -12.85 -0.38
N MET A 177 24.92 -12.65 -0.05
CA MET A 177 26.00 -12.71 -1.03
C MET A 177 26.88 -13.93 -0.78
#